data_1f77dea38322f05db46dce1f4d72a7cb
#
_entry.id   1f77dea38322f05db46dce1f4d72a7cb
#
_cell.length_a   1.000
_cell.length_b   1.000
_cell.length_c   1.000
_cell.angle_alpha   90.00
_cell.angle_beta   90.00
_cell.angle_gamma   90.00
#
_symmetry.space_group_name_H-M   'P 1'
#
loop_
_entity.id
_entity.type
_entity.pdbx_description
1 polymer ?
#
loop_
_entity_poly.entity_id
_entity_poly.type
_entity_poly.pdbx_seq_one_letter_code
_entity_poly.pdbx_strand_id
1 'polypeptide(L)'
;MKLLSAALLGAGLACSAANAETVLKLQTSTQSGAFEYTYVVDTWGPKLATMTGGEVKLEFTPINSIVDRGDTPEAVMGGVLQGDLTAVSYFTGRNPAFAILGDLIAGYDSVDQVQTFCRHGGGREILQELWDATLPGALHVVGCAAAAKEALVAKVPINGVADLEGVKIRSPSGLAATVFQKAGAAPVSMSLSDVFTSLEKGVIDAADASAYIN
;
A
#
# COMPACT_ATOMS: atom_id res chain seq x y z
N MET A 1 52.34 8.98 -63.89
CA MET A 1 52.08 9.20 -62.41
C MET A 1 50.60 9.44 -62.24
N LYS A 2 49.85 8.44 -61.75
CA LYS A 2 48.41 8.56 -61.42
C LYS A 2 48.28 8.40 -59.90
N LEU A 3 47.87 9.45 -59.26
CA LEU A 3 47.56 9.45 -57.82
C LEU A 3 46.15 8.88 -57.65
N LEU A 4 46.02 7.74 -56.98
CA LEU A 4 44.77 7.20 -56.48
C LEU A 4 44.47 7.84 -55.07
N SER A 5 43.43 8.65 -54.97
CA SER A 5 42.88 9.11 -53.73
C SER A 5 41.93 8.05 -53.17
N ALA A 6 42.30 7.42 -52.07
CA ALA A 6 41.42 6.52 -51.31
C ALA A 6 40.58 7.36 -50.29
N ALA A 7 39.29 7.43 -50.53
CA ALA A 7 38.34 8.00 -49.59
C ALA A 7 37.95 6.92 -48.55
N LEU A 8 38.39 7.08 -47.28
CA LEU A 8 37.89 6.29 -46.17
C LEU A 8 36.48 6.81 -45.78
N LEU A 9 35.44 6.05 -46.07
CA LEU A 9 34.14 6.23 -45.46
C LEU A 9 34.19 5.69 -44.02
N GLY A 10 34.26 6.57 -43.05
CA GLY A 10 34.05 6.22 -41.64
C GLY A 10 32.57 5.96 -41.39
N ALA A 11 32.17 4.70 -41.34
CA ALA A 11 30.85 4.31 -40.86
C ALA A 11 30.84 4.46 -39.34
N GLY A 12 30.28 5.56 -38.84
CA GLY A 12 29.99 5.75 -37.39
C GLY A 12 28.89 4.77 -36.96
N LEU A 13 29.25 3.70 -36.30
CA LEU A 13 28.30 2.87 -35.54
C LEU A 13 27.78 3.72 -34.39
N ALA A 14 26.62 4.33 -34.60
CA ALA A 14 25.81 4.84 -33.49
C ALA A 14 25.30 3.62 -32.68
N CYS A 15 26.03 3.20 -31.65
CA CYS A 15 25.50 2.32 -30.64
C CYS A 15 24.35 3.07 -29.95
N SER A 16 23.12 2.83 -30.39
CA SER A 16 21.94 3.12 -29.58
C SER A 16 22.07 2.22 -28.37
N ALA A 17 22.47 2.78 -27.24
CA ALA A 17 22.31 2.11 -25.94
C ALA A 17 20.80 1.84 -25.79
N ALA A 18 20.38 0.61 -26.06
CA ALA A 18 19.06 0.16 -25.68
C ALA A 18 19.05 0.20 -24.17
N ASN A 19 18.41 1.23 -23.59
CA ASN A 19 18.16 1.25 -22.16
C ASN A 19 17.30 0.01 -21.86
N ALA A 20 17.84 -0.92 -21.09
CA ALA A 20 17.10 -2.09 -20.65
C ALA A 20 15.94 -1.61 -19.79
N GLU A 21 14.70 -1.99 -20.13
CA GLU A 21 13.52 -1.73 -19.34
C GLU A 21 13.71 -2.31 -17.93
N THR A 22 13.57 -1.50 -16.90
CA THR A 22 13.59 -1.95 -15.52
C THR A 22 12.17 -2.25 -15.07
N VAL A 23 11.85 -3.52 -14.84
CA VAL A 23 10.55 -3.95 -14.34
C VAL A 23 10.61 -4.08 -12.82
N LEU A 24 9.77 -3.33 -12.13
CA LEU A 24 9.61 -3.41 -10.67
C LEU A 24 8.31 -4.13 -10.36
N LYS A 25 8.41 -5.28 -9.70
CA LYS A 25 7.26 -6.08 -9.24
C LYS A 25 6.86 -5.65 -7.85
N LEU A 26 5.61 -5.22 -7.71
CA LEU A 26 5.05 -4.75 -6.45
C LEU A 26 3.82 -5.58 -6.09
N GLN A 27 3.67 -5.86 -4.81
CA GLN A 27 2.42 -6.40 -4.28
C GLN A 27 1.64 -5.30 -3.57
N THR A 28 0.32 -5.28 -3.76
CA THR A 28 -0.56 -4.36 -3.04
C THR A 28 -1.24 -5.07 -1.87
N SER A 29 -1.78 -4.32 -0.93
CA SER A 29 -2.63 -4.87 0.14
C SER A 29 -4.12 -4.90 -0.23
N THR A 30 -4.45 -4.70 -1.51
CA THR A 30 -5.83 -4.63 -2.02
C THR A 30 -6.13 -5.76 -3.01
N GLN A 31 -7.42 -6.07 -3.19
CA GLN A 31 -7.91 -7.07 -4.14
C GLN A 31 -7.87 -6.55 -5.56
N SER A 32 -7.81 -7.47 -6.54
CA SER A 32 -7.77 -7.14 -7.98
C SER A 32 -8.99 -6.36 -8.50
N GLY A 33 -10.11 -6.36 -7.80
CA GLY A 33 -11.31 -5.59 -8.18
C GLY A 33 -11.48 -4.29 -7.40
N ALA A 34 -10.60 -3.99 -6.46
CA ALA A 34 -10.68 -2.76 -5.66
C ALA A 34 -10.26 -1.54 -6.49
N PHE A 35 -10.85 -0.39 -6.18
CA PHE A 35 -10.56 0.87 -6.87
C PHE A 35 -9.07 1.21 -6.80
N GLU A 36 -8.44 1.06 -5.64
CA GLU A 36 -7.03 1.37 -5.42
C GLU A 36 -6.13 0.50 -6.30
N TYR A 37 -6.44 -0.80 -6.41
CA TYR A 37 -5.70 -1.71 -7.28
C TYR A 37 -5.86 -1.31 -8.75
N THR A 38 -7.09 -1.11 -9.20
CA THR A 38 -7.37 -0.69 -10.57
C THR A 38 -6.69 0.63 -10.91
N TYR A 39 -6.69 1.60 -9.99
CA TYR A 39 -6.03 2.88 -10.18
C TYR A 39 -4.51 2.74 -10.38
N VAL A 40 -3.83 1.94 -9.57
CA VAL A 40 -2.36 1.79 -9.71
C VAL A 40 -1.98 1.03 -10.97
N VAL A 41 -2.78 0.04 -11.37
CA VAL A 41 -2.55 -0.75 -12.59
C VAL A 41 -2.85 0.06 -13.86
N ASP A 42 -4.01 0.72 -13.91
CA ASP A 42 -4.50 1.33 -15.14
C ASP A 42 -4.08 2.80 -15.30
N THR A 43 -3.67 3.44 -14.21
CA THR A 43 -3.35 4.88 -14.24
C THR A 43 -1.94 5.17 -13.78
N TRP A 44 -1.57 4.79 -12.57
CA TRP A 44 -0.30 5.20 -11.99
C TRP A 44 0.89 4.49 -12.66
N GLY A 45 0.83 3.19 -12.86
CA GLY A 45 1.89 2.43 -13.53
C GLY A 45 2.19 2.92 -14.94
N PRO A 46 1.19 3.03 -15.85
CA PRO A 46 1.36 3.59 -17.19
C PRO A 46 1.88 5.03 -17.20
N LYS A 47 1.45 5.85 -16.22
CA LYS A 47 1.91 7.23 -16.08
C LYS A 47 3.40 7.29 -15.74
N LEU A 48 3.87 6.45 -14.83
CA LEU A 48 5.30 6.35 -14.50
C LEU A 48 6.10 5.88 -15.72
N ALA A 49 5.65 4.87 -16.44
CA ALA A 49 6.30 4.41 -17.65
C ALA A 49 6.43 5.54 -18.68
N THR A 50 5.38 6.34 -18.86
CA THR A 50 5.42 7.52 -19.76
C THR A 50 6.43 8.57 -19.26
N MET A 51 6.46 8.87 -17.96
CA MET A 51 7.36 9.87 -17.37
C MET A 51 8.82 9.46 -17.46
N THR A 52 9.12 8.18 -17.48
CA THR A 52 10.47 7.62 -17.60
C THR A 52 10.85 7.25 -19.03
N GLY A 53 10.04 7.63 -20.02
CA GLY A 53 10.30 7.26 -21.42
C GLY A 53 10.30 5.74 -21.68
N GLY A 54 9.64 4.96 -20.81
CA GLY A 54 9.59 3.50 -20.87
C GLY A 54 10.75 2.80 -20.14
N GLU A 55 11.66 3.54 -19.51
CA GLU A 55 12.78 2.93 -18.79
C GLU A 55 12.37 2.19 -17.52
N VAL A 56 11.26 2.62 -16.88
CA VAL A 56 10.74 1.98 -15.66
C VAL A 56 9.29 1.55 -15.85
N LYS A 57 9.02 0.31 -15.54
CA LYS A 57 7.70 -0.30 -15.60
C LYS A 57 7.31 -0.89 -14.25
N LEU A 58 6.09 -0.65 -13.80
CA LEU A 58 5.55 -1.23 -12.59
C LEU A 58 4.61 -2.38 -12.93
N GLU A 59 4.85 -3.53 -12.32
CA GLU A 59 3.96 -4.69 -12.34
C GLU A 59 3.34 -4.86 -10.96
N PHE A 60 2.03 -4.58 -10.86
CA PHE A 60 1.29 -4.74 -9.61
C PHE A 60 0.61 -6.10 -9.55
N THR A 61 0.70 -6.72 -8.39
CA THR A 61 -0.04 -7.92 -8.04
C THR A 61 -0.97 -7.65 -6.86
N PRO A 62 -2.15 -8.30 -6.80
CA PRO A 62 -3.07 -8.10 -5.69
C PRO A 62 -2.55 -8.74 -4.41
N ILE A 63 -3.24 -8.45 -3.30
CA ILE A 63 -2.93 -9.00 -1.98
C ILE A 63 -2.74 -10.52 -2.00
N ASN A 64 -1.73 -11.01 -1.28
CA ASN A 64 -1.44 -12.44 -1.06
C ASN A 64 -1.19 -13.26 -2.33
N SER A 65 -0.86 -12.63 -3.47
CA SER A 65 -0.63 -13.36 -4.73
C SER A 65 0.80 -13.85 -4.91
N ILE A 66 1.77 -13.22 -4.28
CA ILE A 66 3.18 -13.63 -4.32
C ILE A 66 3.60 -14.18 -2.95
N VAL A 67 3.38 -13.41 -1.88
CA VAL A 67 3.61 -13.79 -0.48
C VAL A 67 2.44 -13.32 0.37
N ASP A 68 2.31 -13.85 1.57
CA ASP A 68 1.36 -13.30 2.53
C ASP A 68 1.66 -11.81 2.80
N ARG A 69 0.61 -11.01 2.97
CA ARG A 69 0.73 -9.56 3.21
C ARG A 69 1.72 -9.21 4.32
N GLY A 70 1.74 -10.00 5.39
CA GLY A 70 2.64 -9.80 6.52
C GLY A 70 4.12 -10.01 6.19
N ASP A 71 4.42 -10.72 5.10
CA ASP A 71 5.78 -11.13 4.70
C ASP A 71 6.33 -10.29 3.54
N THR A 72 5.58 -9.28 3.07
CA THR A 72 6.03 -8.41 1.98
C THR A 72 7.35 -7.67 2.28
N PRO A 73 7.62 -7.20 3.52
CA PRO A 73 8.90 -6.57 3.83
C PRO A 73 10.11 -7.50 3.60
N GLU A 74 10.00 -8.75 4.02
CA GLU A 74 11.05 -9.77 3.80
C GLU A 74 11.17 -10.15 2.32
N ALA A 75 10.07 -10.19 1.59
CA ALA A 75 10.07 -10.44 0.15
C ALA A 75 10.77 -9.32 -0.63
N VAL A 76 10.63 -8.07 -0.19
CA VAL A 76 11.37 -6.92 -0.75
C VAL A 76 12.84 -7.02 -0.39
N MET A 77 13.17 -7.27 0.87
CA MET A 77 14.56 -7.46 1.32
C MET A 77 15.26 -8.60 0.58
N GLY A 78 14.54 -9.69 0.31
CA GLY A 78 15.03 -10.85 -0.43
C GLY A 78 15.04 -10.71 -1.95
N GLY A 79 14.55 -9.58 -2.51
CA GLY A 79 14.49 -9.32 -3.94
C GLY A 79 13.40 -10.10 -4.69
N VAL A 80 12.51 -10.77 -3.99
CA VAL A 80 11.32 -11.45 -4.59
C VAL A 80 10.34 -10.41 -5.12
N LEU A 81 10.17 -9.33 -4.37
CA LEU A 81 9.46 -8.11 -4.76
C LEU A 81 10.45 -6.95 -4.81
N GLN A 82 10.14 -5.92 -5.60
CA GLN A 82 10.87 -4.66 -5.62
C GLN A 82 10.14 -3.56 -4.85
N GLY A 83 8.93 -3.83 -4.39
CA GLY A 83 8.17 -2.90 -3.57
C GLY A 83 6.84 -3.47 -3.07
N ASP A 84 6.25 -2.71 -2.16
CA ASP A 84 4.97 -3.00 -1.54
C ASP A 84 4.15 -1.70 -1.45
N LEU A 85 2.86 -1.79 -1.76
CA LEU A 85 1.90 -0.71 -1.55
C LEU A 85 0.87 -1.18 -0.53
N THR A 86 1.08 -0.81 0.74
CA THR A 86 0.34 -1.38 1.87
C THR A 86 0.02 -0.34 2.94
N ALA A 87 -0.96 -0.64 3.78
CA ALA A 87 -1.18 0.11 5.01
C ALA A 87 -0.20 -0.38 6.09
N VAL A 88 0.59 0.56 6.64
CA VAL A 88 1.63 0.22 7.62
C VAL A 88 1.06 -0.28 8.94
N SER A 89 -0.20 0.00 9.25
CA SER A 89 -0.92 -0.56 10.42
C SER A 89 -0.95 -2.10 10.45
N TYR A 90 -0.81 -2.75 9.30
CA TYR A 90 -0.72 -4.21 9.25
C TYR A 90 0.55 -4.79 9.89
N PHE A 91 1.55 -3.96 10.11
CA PHE A 91 2.83 -4.35 10.75
C PHE A 91 2.91 -3.99 12.24
N THR A 92 1.79 -3.63 12.85
CA THR A 92 1.69 -3.29 14.29
C THR A 92 2.21 -4.43 15.19
N GLY A 93 2.08 -5.69 14.76
CA GLY A 93 2.64 -6.84 15.46
C GLY A 93 4.17 -6.89 15.48
N ARG A 94 4.86 -6.19 14.54
CA ARG A 94 6.31 -6.07 14.50
C ARG A 94 6.81 -4.92 15.37
N ASN A 95 6.12 -3.77 15.27
CA ASN A 95 6.38 -2.61 16.10
C ASN A 95 5.07 -1.83 16.33
N PRO A 96 4.65 -1.61 17.59
CA PRO A 96 3.40 -0.90 17.88
C PRO A 96 3.31 0.52 17.33
N ALA A 97 4.44 1.18 17.06
CA ALA A 97 4.46 2.53 16.50
C ALA A 97 3.86 2.61 15.08
N PHE A 98 3.81 1.49 14.32
CA PHE A 98 3.11 1.45 13.05
C PHE A 98 1.61 1.75 13.17
N ALA A 99 0.99 1.45 14.31
CA ALA A 99 -0.41 1.82 14.56
C ALA A 99 -0.61 3.34 14.59
N ILE A 100 0.34 4.09 15.16
CA ILE A 100 0.25 5.55 15.26
C ILE A 100 0.42 6.20 13.89
N LEU A 101 1.33 5.69 13.06
CA LEU A 101 1.59 6.25 11.72
C LEU A 101 0.56 5.83 10.68
N GLY A 102 -0.02 4.64 10.82
CA GLY A 102 -0.89 4.06 9.80
C GLY A 102 -2.38 4.00 10.15
N ASP A 103 -2.76 4.25 11.42
CA ASP A 103 -4.12 4.01 11.90
C ASP A 103 -4.49 4.97 13.03
N LEU A 104 -4.11 6.23 12.91
CA LEU A 104 -4.40 7.25 13.91
C LEU A 104 -5.85 7.73 13.79
N ILE A 105 -6.75 7.06 14.52
CA ILE A 105 -8.18 7.40 14.55
C ILE A 105 -8.35 8.86 15.01
N ALA A 106 -9.14 9.62 14.22
CA ALA A 106 -9.39 11.05 14.44
C ALA A 106 -8.13 11.94 14.47
N GLY A 107 -6.99 11.42 13.99
CA GLY A 107 -5.74 12.19 13.93
C GLY A 107 -5.72 13.23 12.80
N TYR A 108 -6.52 13.01 11.76
CA TYR A 108 -6.60 13.90 10.60
C TYR A 108 -8.04 14.07 10.13
N ASP A 109 -8.38 15.28 9.70
CA ASP A 109 -9.71 15.59 9.19
C ASP A 109 -9.85 15.31 7.68
N SER A 110 -8.73 15.23 6.95
CA SER A 110 -8.73 15.05 5.51
C SER A 110 -7.50 14.29 5.00
N VAL A 111 -7.62 13.73 3.79
CA VAL A 111 -6.52 13.12 3.04
C VAL A 111 -5.40 14.13 2.79
N ASP A 112 -5.72 15.39 2.55
CA ASP A 112 -4.73 16.46 2.31
C ASP A 112 -3.84 16.71 3.53
N GLN A 113 -4.40 16.60 4.74
CA GLN A 113 -3.60 16.74 5.96
C GLN A 113 -2.60 15.59 6.10
N VAL A 114 -3.02 14.35 5.83
CA VAL A 114 -2.12 13.18 5.83
C VAL A 114 -1.00 13.36 4.79
N GLN A 115 -1.35 13.79 3.57
CA GLN A 115 -0.38 14.03 2.51
C GLN A 115 0.57 15.17 2.85
N THR A 116 0.07 16.23 3.49
CA THR A 116 0.89 17.36 3.93
C THR A 116 1.87 16.92 5.03
N PHE A 117 1.40 16.16 6.01
CA PHE A 117 2.28 15.58 7.04
C PHE A 117 3.35 14.68 6.41
N CYS A 118 2.96 13.78 5.51
CA CYS A 118 3.90 12.88 4.86
C CYS A 118 4.99 13.63 4.08
N ARG A 119 4.60 14.64 3.29
CA ARG A 119 5.50 15.33 2.35
C ARG A 119 6.30 16.47 2.98
N HIS A 120 5.74 17.14 3.98
CA HIS A 120 6.26 18.40 4.52
C HIS A 120 6.36 18.44 6.04
N GLY A 121 5.71 17.49 6.74
CA GLY A 121 5.67 17.42 8.19
C GLY A 121 6.60 16.38 8.80
N GLY A 122 7.48 15.75 8.01
CA GLY A 122 8.40 14.71 8.49
C GLY A 122 7.81 13.30 8.53
N GLY A 123 6.59 13.09 8.05
CA GLY A 123 5.91 11.79 8.16
C GLY A 123 6.62 10.67 7.41
N ARG A 124 7.16 10.95 6.22
CA ARG A 124 7.94 9.97 5.44
C ARG A 124 9.25 9.62 6.14
N GLU A 125 9.95 10.60 6.67
CA GLU A 125 11.21 10.46 7.40
C GLU A 125 11.01 9.63 8.67
N ILE A 126 9.96 9.92 9.44
CA ILE A 126 9.59 9.15 10.65
C ILE A 126 9.26 7.70 10.29
N LEU A 127 8.52 7.48 9.20
CA LEU A 127 8.21 6.13 8.74
C LEU A 127 9.48 5.37 8.29
N GLN A 128 10.43 6.06 7.65
CA GLN A 128 11.73 5.47 7.30
C GLN A 128 12.51 5.07 8.56
N GLU A 129 12.62 5.97 9.55
CA GLU A 129 13.28 5.68 10.83
C GLU A 129 12.64 4.47 11.53
N LEU A 130 11.31 4.37 11.50
CA LEU A 130 10.60 3.24 12.09
C LEU A 130 10.91 1.92 11.37
N TRP A 131 10.97 1.94 10.03
CA TRP A 131 11.39 0.77 9.26
C TRP A 131 12.84 0.40 9.52
N ASP A 132 13.74 1.36 9.57
CA ASP A 132 15.16 1.13 9.86
C ASP A 132 15.38 0.55 11.26
N ALA A 133 14.55 0.96 12.23
CA ALA A 133 14.56 0.39 13.58
C ALA A 133 13.94 -1.03 13.65
N THR A 134 13.06 -1.38 12.72
CA THR A 134 12.34 -2.67 12.71
C THR A 134 13.04 -3.71 11.83
N LEU A 135 13.47 -3.31 10.65
CA LEU A 135 14.20 -4.11 9.63
C LEU A 135 15.31 -3.26 9.02
N PRO A 136 16.49 -3.19 9.67
CA PRO A 136 17.57 -2.28 9.26
C PRO A 136 18.01 -2.45 7.81
N GLY A 137 17.95 -1.37 7.03
CA GLY A 137 18.42 -1.32 5.65
C GLY A 137 17.61 -2.15 4.64
N ALA A 138 16.46 -2.69 5.03
CA ALA A 138 15.66 -3.57 4.17
C ALA A 138 14.77 -2.80 3.20
N LEU A 139 14.26 -1.65 3.61
CA LEU A 139 13.22 -0.92 2.88
C LEU A 139 13.58 0.55 2.70
N HIS A 140 13.14 1.11 1.57
CA HIS A 140 13.17 2.55 1.33
C HIS A 140 11.74 3.07 1.17
N VAL A 141 11.35 4.03 2.01
CA VAL A 141 10.02 4.67 1.96
C VAL A 141 9.99 5.69 0.82
N VAL A 142 9.37 5.34 -0.28
CA VAL A 142 9.25 6.20 -1.47
C VAL A 142 8.26 7.34 -1.21
N GLY A 143 7.16 7.05 -0.51
CA GLY A 143 6.12 8.03 -0.22
C GLY A 143 4.99 7.41 0.58
N CYS A 144 3.97 8.22 0.88
CA CYS A 144 2.78 7.79 1.56
C CYS A 144 1.57 7.84 0.62
N ALA A 145 0.84 6.74 0.54
CA ALA A 145 -0.50 6.75 0.00
C ALA A 145 -1.50 6.99 1.15
N ALA A 146 -2.46 7.85 0.94
CA ALA A 146 -3.52 8.08 1.91
C ALA A 146 -4.82 7.46 1.39
N ALA A 147 -5.45 6.63 2.23
CA ALA A 147 -6.78 6.10 1.96
C ALA A 147 -7.87 7.15 2.27
N ALA A 148 -9.07 6.92 1.76
CA ALA A 148 -10.23 7.70 2.17
C ALA A 148 -10.55 7.45 3.66
N LYS A 149 -11.44 8.29 4.22
CA LYS A 149 -11.96 8.07 5.57
C LYS A 149 -12.62 6.69 5.65
N GLU A 150 -12.36 5.98 6.74
CA GLU A 150 -13.03 4.73 7.04
C GLU A 150 -14.53 4.96 7.29
N ALA A 151 -15.32 3.98 6.91
CA ALA A 151 -16.75 3.93 7.16
C ALA A 151 -17.10 2.65 7.92
N LEU A 152 -18.11 2.75 8.76
CA LEU A 152 -18.66 1.59 9.46
C LEU A 152 -19.84 1.04 8.67
N VAL A 153 -19.74 -0.23 8.25
CA VAL A 153 -20.83 -0.98 7.62
C VAL A 153 -21.33 -2.02 8.62
N ALA A 154 -22.63 -2.10 8.86
CA ALA A 154 -23.20 -3.01 9.85
C ALA A 154 -24.51 -3.65 9.38
N LYS A 155 -24.73 -4.90 9.78
CA LYS A 155 -26.02 -5.60 9.65
C LYS A 155 -27.01 -5.28 10.77
N VAL A 156 -26.52 -4.64 11.81
CA VAL A 156 -27.30 -4.21 12.98
C VAL A 156 -27.34 -2.69 13.05
N PRO A 157 -28.39 -2.08 13.58
CA PRO A 157 -28.41 -0.64 13.77
C PRO A 157 -27.32 -0.19 14.77
N ILE A 158 -26.54 0.80 14.39
CA ILE A 158 -25.52 1.45 15.24
C ILE A 158 -25.77 2.96 15.14
N ASN A 159 -26.38 3.54 16.15
CA ASN A 159 -26.71 4.97 16.23
C ASN A 159 -25.75 5.73 17.15
N GLY A 160 -24.97 5.00 17.95
CA GLY A 160 -24.02 5.59 18.89
C GLY A 160 -23.10 4.55 19.51
N VAL A 161 -22.16 5.01 20.34
CA VAL A 161 -21.13 4.15 20.96
C VAL A 161 -21.73 3.03 21.81
N ALA A 162 -22.85 3.29 22.48
CA ALA A 162 -23.52 2.28 23.31
C ALA A 162 -24.04 1.08 22.51
N ASP A 163 -24.35 1.25 21.23
CA ASP A 163 -24.82 0.17 20.37
C ASP A 163 -23.68 -0.77 19.91
N LEU A 164 -22.45 -0.43 20.23
CA LEU A 164 -21.27 -1.27 19.92
C LEU A 164 -21.07 -2.42 20.91
N GLU A 165 -21.77 -2.42 22.04
CA GLU A 165 -21.61 -3.45 23.06
C GLU A 165 -21.87 -4.86 22.50
N GLY A 166 -20.87 -5.73 22.54
CA GLY A 166 -20.94 -7.10 22.06
C GLY A 166 -20.95 -7.27 20.53
N VAL A 167 -20.94 -6.19 19.75
CA VAL A 167 -20.90 -6.25 18.28
C VAL A 167 -19.57 -6.85 17.81
N LYS A 168 -19.63 -7.92 17.05
CA LYS A 168 -18.45 -8.49 16.38
C LYS A 168 -18.10 -7.63 15.17
N ILE A 169 -17.07 -6.81 15.33
CA ILE A 169 -16.67 -5.85 14.31
C ILE A 169 -15.33 -6.25 13.67
N ARG A 170 -15.31 -6.35 12.35
CA ARG A 170 -14.03 -6.41 11.65
C ARG A 170 -13.32 -5.08 11.80
N SER A 171 -12.09 -5.14 12.25
CA SER A 171 -11.18 -3.98 12.29
C SER A 171 -9.77 -4.42 11.91
N PRO A 172 -8.94 -3.54 11.32
CA PRO A 172 -7.51 -3.83 11.25
C PRO A 172 -6.93 -4.05 12.65
N SER A 173 -5.87 -4.83 12.74
CA SER A 173 -5.11 -4.97 13.99
C SER A 173 -4.52 -3.62 14.38
N GLY A 174 -4.41 -3.34 15.67
CA GLY A 174 -3.75 -2.14 16.16
C GLY A 174 -4.67 -1.18 16.89
N LEU A 175 -4.54 0.12 16.61
CA LEU A 175 -5.21 1.16 17.40
C LEU A 175 -6.72 1.15 17.20
N ALA A 176 -7.21 0.94 15.98
CA ALA A 176 -8.63 0.85 15.66
C ALA A 176 -9.30 -0.28 16.45
N ALA A 177 -8.73 -1.48 16.44
CA ALA A 177 -9.24 -2.61 17.21
C ALA A 177 -9.30 -2.28 18.72
N THR A 178 -8.28 -1.60 19.25
CA THR A 178 -8.25 -1.19 20.66
C THR A 178 -9.37 -0.19 21.00
N VAL A 179 -9.64 0.75 20.10
CA VAL A 179 -10.73 1.73 20.29
C VAL A 179 -12.08 1.04 20.29
N PHE A 180 -12.35 0.16 19.34
CA PHE A 180 -13.61 -0.61 19.31
C PHE A 180 -13.77 -1.50 20.54
N GLN A 181 -12.69 -2.16 20.98
CA GLN A 181 -12.72 -2.96 22.21
C GLN A 181 -13.07 -2.10 23.44
N LYS A 182 -12.49 -0.91 23.55
CA LYS A 182 -12.81 0.02 24.66
C LYS A 182 -14.24 0.56 24.57
N ALA A 183 -14.83 0.57 23.40
CA ALA A 183 -16.24 0.93 23.18
C ALA A 183 -17.21 -0.25 23.41
N GLY A 184 -16.72 -1.41 23.88
CA GLY A 184 -17.54 -2.59 24.18
C GLY A 184 -17.71 -3.58 23.03
N ALA A 185 -17.19 -3.28 21.85
CA ALA A 185 -17.26 -4.20 20.71
C ALA A 185 -16.27 -5.37 20.86
N ALA A 186 -16.50 -6.42 20.07
CA ALA A 186 -15.61 -7.57 19.92
C ALA A 186 -14.88 -7.49 18.56
N PRO A 187 -13.71 -6.84 18.48
CA PRO A 187 -12.98 -6.70 17.23
C PRO A 187 -12.43 -8.05 16.72
N VAL A 188 -12.56 -8.27 15.42
CA VAL A 188 -12.08 -9.46 14.71
C VAL A 188 -11.14 -8.99 13.59
N SER A 189 -9.87 -9.39 13.64
CA SER A 189 -8.93 -9.06 12.58
C SER A 189 -9.08 -10.03 11.40
N MET A 190 -9.35 -9.50 10.22
CA MET A 190 -9.39 -10.28 8.98
C MET A 190 -9.08 -9.38 7.77
N SER A 191 -8.77 -10.02 6.65
CA SER A 191 -8.59 -9.33 5.37
C SER A 191 -9.91 -8.68 4.92
N LEU A 192 -9.82 -7.54 4.21
CA LEU A 192 -11.00 -6.93 3.58
C LEU A 192 -11.68 -7.86 2.58
N SER A 193 -10.93 -8.77 1.94
CA SER A 193 -11.47 -9.81 1.06
C SER A 193 -12.51 -10.71 1.71
N ASP A 194 -12.41 -10.91 3.01
CA ASP A 194 -13.25 -11.85 3.75
C ASP A 194 -14.46 -11.19 4.39
N VAL A 195 -14.51 -9.85 4.37
CA VAL A 195 -15.54 -9.05 5.05
C VAL A 195 -16.94 -9.37 4.54
N PHE A 196 -17.15 -9.33 3.20
CA PHE A 196 -18.47 -9.56 2.62
C PHE A 196 -19.02 -10.94 3.02
N THR A 197 -18.23 -11.99 2.81
CA THR A 197 -18.62 -13.38 3.15
C THR A 197 -18.83 -13.54 4.65
N SER A 198 -18.03 -12.88 5.49
CA SER A 198 -18.13 -12.96 6.94
C SER A 198 -19.37 -12.24 7.47
N LEU A 199 -19.73 -11.09 6.88
CA LEU A 199 -21.01 -10.42 7.15
C LEU A 199 -22.18 -11.31 6.72
N GLU A 200 -22.16 -11.83 5.50
CA GLU A 200 -23.22 -12.70 4.98
C GLU A 200 -23.48 -13.90 5.91
N LYS A 201 -22.42 -14.58 6.33
CA LYS A 201 -22.48 -15.77 7.20
C LYS A 201 -22.71 -15.47 8.68
N GLY A 202 -22.72 -14.19 9.09
CA GLY A 202 -22.87 -13.78 10.49
C GLY A 202 -21.65 -14.10 11.38
N VAL A 203 -20.48 -14.27 10.78
CA VAL A 203 -19.21 -14.37 11.52
C VAL A 203 -18.89 -13.06 12.21
N ILE A 204 -19.18 -11.94 11.52
CA ILE A 204 -19.13 -10.58 12.04
C ILE A 204 -20.48 -9.88 11.82
N ASP A 205 -20.76 -8.88 12.64
CA ASP A 205 -21.98 -8.07 12.62
C ASP A 205 -21.76 -6.72 11.93
N ALA A 206 -20.51 -6.25 11.96
CA ALA A 206 -20.09 -4.98 11.38
C ALA A 206 -18.66 -5.06 10.84
N ALA A 207 -18.29 -4.09 10.03
CA ALA A 207 -16.93 -3.92 9.54
C ALA A 207 -16.56 -2.43 9.47
N ASP A 208 -15.37 -2.13 9.97
CA ASP A 208 -14.64 -0.91 9.70
C ASP A 208 -13.90 -1.11 8.38
N ALA A 209 -14.26 -0.32 7.39
CA ALA A 209 -13.76 -0.46 6.03
C ALA A 209 -13.81 0.89 5.29
N SER A 210 -12.97 1.03 4.26
CA SER A 210 -12.94 2.26 3.46
C SER A 210 -14.32 2.59 2.86
N ALA A 211 -14.63 3.87 2.75
CA ALA A 211 -15.89 4.38 2.18
C ALA A 211 -16.21 3.90 0.74
N TYR A 212 -15.23 3.32 0.05
CA TYR A 212 -15.38 2.80 -1.31
C TYR A 212 -15.83 1.33 -1.40
N ILE A 213 -16.13 0.68 -0.27
CA ILE A 213 -16.56 -0.73 -0.23
C ILE A 213 -18.09 -0.86 -0.19
N ASN A 214 -18.82 0.24 -0.30
CA ASN A 214 -20.28 0.28 -0.31
C ASN A 214 -20.85 -0.13 -1.66
#